data_394ff9ed15fa3b59bacc8eacec35836c
#
_entry.id   394ff9ed15fa3b59bacc8eacec35836c
#
_cell.length_a   1.000
_cell.length_b   1.000
_cell.length_c   1.000
_cell.angle_alpha   90.00
_cell.angle_beta   90.00
_cell.angle_gamma   90.00
#
_symmetry.space_group_name_H-M   'P 1'
#
loop_
_entity.id
_entity.type
_entity.pdbx_description
1 polymer ?
#
loop_
_entity_poly.entity_id
_entity_poly.type
_entity_poly.pdbx_seq_one_letter_code
_entity_poly.pdbx_strand_id
1 'polypeptide(L)'
;MRFEELKSLDLKQSTTVGAIVDAMRYCAFGARMLGETAHTIHRMIDAPKKPVIIYDGLSTSPLGRLLKKFVARKWCADILLPAEFAGRRAGESAIVVGGFSERYGEAIYKKPKRAVFINPFDMARPGQIRDGYFPDAVFSDPRYIMPVIYRALEEWIDGTPVSVRSFIRELAPYGGIAAQVARGAEALKTMARDRSCLRFLTVSGAMTVGKMDLVICDMIESGLIHAISSTGALMAHGLVSSIGLKHYKYNPKYDDTELARRKLNRVTDTLEPETNLDTVEEVIGEVVETIDGAQSVSPTILNRLIGKHLAENYPNDRGILKSAYLCGVPVFVPAFVDSELGNDIYIHNIKRKRRRKKPILVDLESDSKELIKLVTKAKRFGIFTIGGGVPRNNVQNVAPLIEIINERLNAKLPPRRFTYGIRICPDRPHFGHLSGCTYSENESWRKAVKNGVYAEIQADATQVWPFLVKYVMDGS
;
A
#
# COMPACT_ATOMS: atom_id res chain seq x y z
N MET A 1 11.86 26.13 9.86
CA MET A 1 11.54 25.57 8.54
C MET A 1 10.20 24.87 8.66
N ARG A 2 9.25 25.13 7.79
CA ARG A 2 7.91 24.52 7.90
C ARG A 2 7.83 23.39 6.86
N PHE A 3 7.84 22.14 7.32
CA PHE A 3 7.58 20.98 6.46
C PHE A 3 6.08 20.80 6.28
N GLU A 4 5.67 20.34 5.11
CA GLU A 4 4.28 19.97 4.83
C GLU A 4 3.96 18.63 5.48
N GLU A 5 2.91 18.60 6.30
CA GLU A 5 2.47 17.41 7.01
C GLU A 5 1.78 16.43 6.06
N LEU A 6 2.13 15.15 6.19
CA LEU A 6 1.43 14.06 5.51
C LEU A 6 0.23 13.59 6.35
N LYS A 7 -0.84 13.17 5.65
CA LYS A 7 -2.09 12.73 6.27
C LYS A 7 -2.46 11.34 5.80
N SER A 8 -2.94 10.52 6.73
CA SER A 8 -3.41 9.18 6.42
C SER A 8 -4.72 9.20 5.63
N LEU A 9 -4.83 8.27 4.67
CA LEU A 9 -6.01 8.13 3.83
C LEU A 9 -7.14 7.46 4.62
N ASP A 10 -8.21 8.19 4.87
CA ASP A 10 -9.42 7.71 5.56
C ASP A 10 -10.54 7.42 4.56
N LEU A 11 -10.87 6.15 4.36
CA LEU A 11 -11.91 5.72 3.42
C LEU A 11 -13.34 5.98 3.93
N LYS A 12 -13.51 6.29 5.23
CA LYS A 12 -14.81 6.71 5.78
C LYS A 12 -15.13 8.15 5.37
N GLN A 13 -14.10 8.99 5.20
CA GLN A 13 -14.25 10.37 4.74
C GLN A 13 -14.13 10.49 3.21
N SER A 14 -13.22 9.72 2.59
CA SER A 14 -12.99 9.71 1.14
C SER A 14 -13.88 8.68 0.48
N THR A 15 -15.10 9.07 0.11
CA THR A 15 -16.16 8.13 -0.32
C THR A 15 -16.29 7.98 -1.84
N THR A 16 -15.68 8.86 -2.62
CA THR A 16 -15.75 8.91 -4.08
C THR A 16 -14.38 8.79 -4.73
N VAL A 17 -14.31 8.59 -6.04
CA VAL A 17 -13.04 8.54 -6.78
C VAL A 17 -12.26 9.83 -6.62
N GLY A 18 -12.91 10.98 -6.83
CA GLY A 18 -12.29 12.30 -6.71
C GLY A 18 -11.81 12.59 -5.29
N ALA A 19 -12.59 12.22 -4.27
CA ALA A 19 -12.22 12.40 -2.87
C ALA A 19 -11.00 11.52 -2.47
N ILE A 20 -10.92 10.28 -2.95
CA ILE A 20 -9.75 9.42 -2.72
C ILE A 20 -8.51 10.00 -3.39
N VAL A 21 -8.61 10.43 -4.66
CA VAL A 21 -7.48 11.03 -5.39
C VAL A 21 -7.04 12.35 -4.75
N ASP A 22 -7.97 13.17 -4.27
CA ASP A 22 -7.63 14.39 -3.53
C ASP A 22 -6.88 14.09 -2.23
N ALA A 23 -7.34 13.11 -1.45
CA ALA A 23 -6.68 12.69 -0.22
C ALA A 23 -5.29 12.09 -0.48
N MET A 24 -5.09 11.38 -1.59
CA MET A 24 -3.82 10.76 -1.97
C MET A 24 -2.66 11.75 -2.10
N ARG A 25 -2.90 13.02 -2.44
CA ARG A 25 -1.83 14.04 -2.52
C ARG A 25 -1.17 14.35 -1.18
N TYR A 26 -1.83 14.02 -0.07
CA TYR A 26 -1.30 14.18 1.28
C TYR A 26 -0.67 12.89 1.84
N CYS A 27 -0.72 11.81 1.08
CA CYS A 27 -0.04 10.55 1.40
C CYS A 27 1.42 10.59 0.94
N ALA A 28 2.05 9.43 0.84
CA ALA A 28 3.39 9.27 0.28
C ALA A 28 3.41 8.26 -0.88
N PHE A 29 4.55 8.13 -1.53
CA PHE A 29 4.82 7.17 -2.61
C PHE A 29 3.90 7.36 -3.83
N GLY A 30 3.49 6.27 -4.46
CA GLY A 30 2.65 6.28 -5.64
C GLY A 30 1.31 6.98 -5.47
N ALA A 31 0.70 6.91 -4.29
CA ALA A 31 -0.52 7.65 -3.99
C ALA A 31 -0.32 9.15 -4.13
N ARG A 32 0.75 9.70 -3.52
CA ARG A 32 1.06 11.13 -3.65
C ARG A 32 1.34 11.53 -5.09
N MET A 33 2.13 10.75 -5.81
CA MET A 33 2.40 11.01 -7.22
C MET A 33 1.10 11.08 -8.03
N LEU A 34 0.16 10.16 -7.82
CA LEU A 34 -1.15 10.16 -8.49
C LEU A 34 -1.98 11.39 -8.11
N GLY A 35 -2.13 11.70 -6.82
CA GLY A 35 -2.91 12.82 -6.34
C GLY A 35 -2.35 14.17 -6.83
N GLU A 36 -1.03 14.41 -6.68
CA GLU A 36 -0.38 15.64 -7.14
C GLU A 36 -0.45 15.81 -8.67
N THR A 37 -0.24 14.72 -9.42
CA THR A 37 -0.34 14.74 -10.89
C THR A 37 -1.76 15.04 -11.35
N ALA A 38 -2.78 14.45 -10.74
CA ALA A 38 -4.18 14.74 -11.07
C ALA A 38 -4.52 16.22 -10.84
N HIS A 39 -4.08 16.81 -9.70
CA HIS A 39 -4.24 18.23 -9.44
C HIS A 39 -3.43 19.12 -10.39
N THR A 40 -2.26 18.69 -10.81
CA THR A 40 -1.47 19.40 -11.81
C THR A 40 -2.18 19.42 -13.16
N ILE A 41 -2.74 18.28 -13.59
CA ILE A 41 -3.56 18.22 -14.82
C ILE A 41 -4.81 19.11 -14.68
N HIS A 42 -5.49 19.10 -13.55
CA HIS A 42 -6.63 19.99 -13.30
C HIS A 42 -6.25 21.46 -13.52
N ARG A 43 -5.16 21.92 -12.90
CA ARG A 43 -4.66 23.31 -13.12
C ARG A 43 -4.26 23.60 -14.58
N MET A 44 -3.72 22.61 -15.31
CA MET A 44 -3.38 22.77 -16.74
C MET A 44 -4.64 22.89 -17.59
N ILE A 45 -5.71 22.18 -17.24
CA ILE A 45 -7.00 22.23 -17.90
C ILE A 45 -7.68 23.58 -17.65
N ASP A 46 -7.55 24.16 -16.47
CA ASP A 46 -8.15 25.48 -16.15
C ASP A 46 -7.39 26.64 -16.77
N ALA A 47 -6.15 26.43 -17.23
CA ALA A 47 -5.35 27.48 -17.87
C ALA A 47 -5.97 27.96 -19.19
N PRO A 48 -5.79 29.26 -19.58
CA PRO A 48 -6.28 29.79 -20.84
C PRO A 48 -5.81 29.00 -22.08
N LYS A 49 -4.54 28.61 -22.08
CA LYS A 49 -3.97 27.71 -23.11
C LYS A 49 -4.01 26.27 -22.58
N LYS A 50 -4.90 25.48 -23.18
CA LYS A 50 -5.11 24.09 -22.81
C LYS A 50 -3.87 23.23 -23.14
N PRO A 51 -3.57 22.19 -22.33
CA PRO A 51 -2.49 21.25 -22.61
C PRO A 51 -2.80 20.40 -23.84
N VAL A 52 -1.76 19.85 -24.46
CA VAL A 52 -1.88 18.77 -25.45
C VAL A 52 -1.60 17.43 -24.77
N ILE A 53 -2.19 16.35 -25.31
CA ILE A 53 -1.87 14.99 -24.92
C ILE A 53 -0.87 14.43 -25.93
N ILE A 54 0.23 13.84 -25.44
CA ILE A 54 1.19 13.13 -26.28
C ILE A 54 0.95 11.63 -26.07
N TYR A 55 0.55 10.93 -27.15
CA TYR A 55 0.19 9.52 -27.08
C TYR A 55 0.47 8.82 -28.39
N ASP A 56 1.14 7.67 -28.37
CA ASP A 56 1.52 6.87 -29.54
C ASP A 56 0.72 5.57 -29.71
N GLY A 57 -0.23 5.33 -28.83
CA GLY A 57 -1.08 4.13 -28.89
C GLY A 57 -2.26 4.27 -29.87
N LEU A 58 -2.98 3.16 -30.05
CA LEU A 58 -4.13 3.10 -30.95
C LEU A 58 -5.27 4.01 -30.47
N SER A 59 -5.68 4.94 -31.31
CA SER A 59 -6.78 5.87 -31.03
C SER A 59 -8.14 5.18 -30.89
N THR A 60 -8.26 3.95 -31.38
CA THR A 60 -9.46 3.08 -31.26
C THR A 60 -9.44 2.20 -30.01
N SER A 61 -8.32 2.13 -29.28
CA SER A 61 -8.23 1.42 -28.01
C SER A 61 -9.15 2.06 -26.95
N PRO A 62 -9.54 1.34 -25.87
CA PRO A 62 -10.29 1.93 -24.76
C PRO A 62 -9.60 3.18 -24.20
N LEU A 63 -8.28 3.14 -24.01
CA LEU A 63 -7.50 4.30 -23.57
C LEU A 63 -7.54 5.43 -24.61
N GLY A 64 -7.30 5.15 -25.89
CA GLY A 64 -7.37 6.16 -26.96
C GLY A 64 -8.75 6.83 -27.03
N ARG A 65 -9.84 6.07 -26.89
CA ARG A 65 -11.21 6.63 -26.80
C ARG A 65 -11.40 7.51 -25.56
N LEU A 66 -10.81 7.12 -24.41
CA LEU A 66 -10.84 7.95 -23.20
C LEU A 66 -10.11 9.28 -23.44
N LEU A 67 -8.90 9.24 -24.01
CA LEU A 67 -8.13 10.46 -24.30
C LEU A 67 -8.87 11.41 -25.26
N LYS A 68 -9.60 10.89 -26.24
CA LYS A 68 -10.49 11.69 -27.10
C LYS A 68 -11.58 12.42 -26.31
N LYS A 69 -12.05 11.88 -25.18
CA LYS A 69 -13.02 12.58 -24.32
C LYS A 69 -12.42 13.84 -23.68
N PHE A 70 -11.11 13.85 -23.35
CA PHE A 70 -10.44 15.07 -22.85
C PHE A 70 -10.52 16.21 -23.88
N VAL A 71 -10.33 15.89 -25.17
CA VAL A 71 -10.43 16.88 -26.24
C VAL A 71 -11.88 17.29 -26.47
N ALA A 72 -12.82 16.34 -26.54
CA ALA A 72 -14.25 16.60 -26.72
C ALA A 72 -14.82 17.49 -25.60
N ARG A 73 -14.33 17.33 -24.37
CA ARG A 73 -14.69 18.19 -23.22
C ARG A 73 -13.94 19.53 -23.20
N LYS A 74 -13.07 19.79 -24.16
CA LYS A 74 -12.20 20.99 -24.22
C LYS A 74 -11.25 21.08 -22.99
N TRP A 75 -10.93 19.95 -22.37
CA TRP A 75 -9.92 19.87 -21.32
C TRP A 75 -8.51 19.91 -21.89
N CYS A 76 -8.34 19.34 -23.06
CA CYS A 76 -7.09 19.37 -23.83
C CYS A 76 -7.33 19.92 -25.23
N ALA A 77 -6.30 20.54 -25.80
CA ALA A 77 -6.39 21.15 -27.12
C ALA A 77 -6.38 20.07 -28.23
N ASP A 78 -5.55 19.04 -28.07
CA ASP A 78 -5.33 18.01 -29.11
C ASP A 78 -4.66 16.77 -28.54
N ILE A 79 -4.65 15.67 -29.31
CA ILE A 79 -3.83 14.48 -29.08
C ILE A 79 -2.81 14.38 -30.21
N LEU A 80 -1.54 14.36 -29.86
CA LEU A 80 -0.42 14.39 -30.80
C LEU A 80 0.41 13.11 -30.68
N LEU A 81 0.91 12.67 -31.84
CA LEU A 81 1.99 11.69 -31.85
C LEU A 81 3.30 12.33 -31.36
N PRO A 82 4.25 11.56 -30.80
CA PRO A 82 5.54 12.06 -30.35
C PRO A 82 6.31 12.82 -31.46
N ALA A 83 6.26 12.34 -32.70
CA ALA A 83 6.89 12.99 -33.86
C ALA A 83 6.27 14.37 -34.18
N GLU A 84 4.95 14.49 -34.14
CA GLU A 84 4.22 15.74 -34.33
C GLU A 84 4.57 16.77 -33.30
N PHE A 85 4.60 16.36 -32.03
CA PHE A 85 5.00 17.24 -30.92
C PHE A 85 6.46 17.68 -31.02
N ALA A 86 7.36 16.78 -31.43
CA ALA A 86 8.76 17.10 -31.65
C ALA A 86 8.97 18.17 -32.74
N GLY A 87 8.08 18.26 -33.73
CA GLY A 87 8.08 19.31 -34.75
C GLY A 87 7.49 20.67 -34.34
N ARG A 88 6.78 20.74 -33.20
CA ARG A 88 6.14 21.99 -32.73
C ARG A 88 7.13 22.93 -32.04
N ARG A 89 6.75 24.22 -31.91
CA ARG A 89 7.51 25.21 -31.12
C ARG A 89 7.42 24.91 -29.63
N ALA A 90 8.51 25.22 -28.92
CA ALA A 90 8.54 25.10 -27.45
C ALA A 90 7.49 25.99 -26.76
N GLY A 91 7.04 25.61 -25.56
CA GLY A 91 6.19 26.45 -24.71
C GLY A 91 4.75 25.97 -24.54
N GLU A 92 4.35 24.82 -25.10
CA GLU A 92 3.07 24.18 -24.80
C GLU A 92 3.13 23.37 -23.50
N SER A 93 2.02 23.29 -22.76
CA SER A 93 1.90 22.34 -21.66
C SER A 93 1.47 20.98 -22.20
N ALA A 94 2.02 19.88 -21.65
CA ALA A 94 1.80 18.53 -22.19
C ALA A 94 1.45 17.51 -21.09
N ILE A 95 0.51 16.61 -21.42
CA ILE A 95 0.22 15.39 -20.69
C ILE A 95 0.81 14.23 -21.50
N VAL A 96 1.85 13.62 -21.00
CA VAL A 96 2.60 12.56 -21.68
C VAL A 96 2.10 11.21 -21.20
N VAL A 97 1.53 10.41 -22.10
CA VAL A 97 0.84 9.15 -21.76
C VAL A 97 1.52 7.97 -22.48
N GLY A 98 2.16 7.10 -21.71
CA GLY A 98 2.87 5.92 -22.21
C GLY A 98 4.37 6.13 -22.34
N GLY A 99 5.08 5.05 -22.75
CA GLY A 99 6.51 5.05 -23.01
C GLY A 99 6.78 5.41 -24.48
N PHE A 100 7.83 6.19 -24.73
CA PHE A 100 8.23 6.60 -26.08
C PHE A 100 9.64 6.13 -26.41
N SER A 101 9.93 5.94 -27.70
CA SER A 101 11.28 5.62 -28.14
C SER A 101 12.26 6.75 -27.76
N GLU A 102 13.54 6.43 -27.54
CA GLU A 102 14.60 7.39 -27.23
C GLU A 102 14.69 8.53 -28.26
N ARG A 103 14.30 8.25 -29.52
CA ARG A 103 14.32 9.21 -30.63
C ARG A 103 13.58 10.52 -30.32
N TYR A 104 12.46 10.47 -29.57
CA TYR A 104 11.65 11.65 -29.25
C TYR A 104 11.76 12.10 -27.79
N GLY A 105 12.43 11.31 -26.98
CA GLY A 105 12.51 11.54 -25.52
C GLY A 105 13.04 12.94 -25.19
N GLU A 106 14.12 13.39 -25.84
CA GLU A 106 14.71 14.71 -25.56
C GLU A 106 13.75 15.87 -25.85
N ALA A 107 13.04 15.82 -26.97
CA ALA A 107 12.07 16.85 -27.34
C ALA A 107 10.88 16.88 -26.36
N ILE A 108 10.39 15.70 -25.96
CA ILE A 108 9.26 15.56 -25.03
C ILE A 108 9.63 16.08 -23.64
N TYR A 109 10.89 15.91 -23.22
CA TYR A 109 11.33 16.38 -21.89
C TYR A 109 11.71 17.87 -21.84
N LYS A 110 12.27 18.42 -22.93
CA LYS A 110 12.82 19.80 -22.94
C LYS A 110 11.87 20.86 -23.48
N LYS A 111 10.97 20.52 -24.39
CA LYS A 111 10.10 21.50 -25.07
C LYS A 111 8.89 21.98 -24.28
N PRO A 112 8.19 21.18 -23.46
CA PRO A 112 7.03 21.66 -22.74
C PRO A 112 7.39 22.76 -21.74
N LYS A 113 6.54 23.78 -21.63
CA LYS A 113 6.60 24.74 -20.53
C LYS A 113 6.31 24.06 -19.19
N ARG A 114 5.39 23.10 -19.22
CA ARG A 114 5.02 22.23 -18.12
C ARG A 114 4.60 20.87 -18.68
N ALA A 115 5.11 19.80 -18.10
CA ALA A 115 4.73 18.45 -18.49
C ALA A 115 4.39 17.62 -17.28
N VAL A 116 3.43 16.71 -17.43
CA VAL A 116 3.19 15.60 -16.51
C VAL A 116 3.36 14.28 -17.27
N PHE A 117 3.89 13.28 -16.61
CA PHE A 117 4.25 12.00 -17.23
C PHE A 117 3.46 10.87 -16.56
N ILE A 118 2.74 10.09 -17.37
CA ILE A 118 2.02 8.90 -16.96
C ILE A 118 2.56 7.75 -17.79
N ASN A 119 3.55 7.06 -17.26
CA ASN A 119 4.28 6.05 -17.99
C ASN A 119 4.77 4.88 -17.13
N PRO A 120 5.01 3.69 -17.72
CA PRO A 120 5.77 2.63 -17.09
C PRO A 120 7.24 3.05 -16.93
N PHE A 121 7.96 2.36 -16.03
CA PHE A 121 9.31 2.66 -15.54
C PHE A 121 10.40 2.95 -16.59
N ASP A 122 10.19 2.61 -17.84
CA ASP A 122 11.22 2.60 -18.89
C ASP A 122 11.66 3.99 -19.38
N MET A 123 11.05 5.08 -18.86
CA MET A 123 11.29 6.44 -19.33
C MET A 123 11.90 7.39 -18.30
N ALA A 124 12.19 6.92 -17.12
CA ALA A 124 12.87 7.74 -16.14
C ALA A 124 14.34 7.90 -16.54
N ARG A 125 14.73 9.12 -16.94
CA ARG A 125 16.15 9.41 -17.21
C ARG A 125 16.95 9.38 -15.92
N PRO A 126 18.18 8.83 -15.94
CA PRO A 126 19.13 9.03 -14.87
C PRO A 126 19.25 10.53 -14.55
N GLY A 127 19.08 10.92 -13.28
CA GLY A 127 19.12 12.31 -12.85
C GLY A 127 17.76 13.04 -12.77
N GLN A 128 16.69 12.51 -13.34
CA GLN A 128 15.31 12.97 -13.06
C GLN A 128 14.71 12.29 -11.86
N ILE A 129 15.22 11.10 -11.53
CA ILE A 129 14.91 10.36 -10.32
C ILE A 129 15.88 10.84 -9.25
N ARG A 130 15.39 11.63 -8.32
CA ARG A 130 16.14 11.93 -7.09
C ARG A 130 15.57 11.03 -6.00
N ASP A 131 16.19 9.86 -5.83
CA ASP A 131 15.95 8.96 -4.69
C ASP A 131 14.46 8.68 -4.38
N GLY A 132 13.67 8.43 -5.44
CA GLY A 132 12.24 8.11 -5.32
C GLY A 132 11.30 9.31 -5.26
N TYR A 133 11.78 10.55 -5.38
CA TYR A 133 10.92 11.73 -5.50
C TYR A 133 10.72 12.15 -6.96
N PHE A 134 9.48 12.13 -7.42
CA PHE A 134 9.11 12.45 -8.79
C PHE A 134 7.99 13.48 -8.83
N PRO A 135 8.31 14.77 -8.89
CA PRO A 135 7.31 15.78 -9.17
C PRO A 135 6.76 15.60 -10.59
N ASP A 136 5.45 15.71 -10.75
CA ASP A 136 4.75 15.68 -12.04
C ASP A 136 4.88 14.33 -12.82
N ALA A 137 5.10 13.20 -12.14
CA ALA A 137 5.13 11.89 -12.78
C ALA A 137 4.39 10.81 -11.98
N VAL A 138 3.73 9.89 -12.68
CA VAL A 138 3.12 8.67 -12.11
C VAL A 138 3.71 7.46 -12.81
N PHE A 139 4.40 6.60 -12.06
CA PHE A 139 4.93 5.33 -12.57
C PHE A 139 3.91 4.23 -12.41
N SER A 140 3.10 4.04 -13.45
CA SER A 140 2.10 2.99 -13.50
C SER A 140 1.55 2.83 -14.93
N ASP A 141 0.73 1.82 -15.14
CA ASP A 141 0.08 1.57 -16.42
C ASP A 141 -0.93 2.69 -16.74
N PRO A 142 -0.76 3.42 -17.85
CA PRO A 142 -1.69 4.47 -18.26
C PRO A 142 -3.14 3.98 -18.43
N ARG A 143 -3.33 2.69 -18.72
CA ARG A 143 -4.67 2.08 -18.85
C ARG A 143 -5.44 2.05 -17.54
N TYR A 144 -4.74 2.14 -16.40
CA TYR A 144 -5.33 2.28 -15.08
C TYR A 144 -5.34 3.74 -14.61
N ILE A 145 -4.23 4.44 -14.72
CA ILE A 145 -4.06 5.79 -14.15
C ILE A 145 -4.94 6.82 -14.89
N MET A 146 -5.02 6.78 -16.22
CA MET A 146 -5.82 7.77 -16.96
C MET A 146 -7.33 7.66 -16.68
N PRO A 147 -7.96 6.47 -16.57
CA PRO A 147 -9.32 6.34 -16.06
C PRO A 147 -9.53 6.92 -14.66
N VAL A 148 -8.59 6.69 -13.72
CA VAL A 148 -8.66 7.26 -12.35
C VAL A 148 -8.66 8.79 -12.43
N ILE A 149 -7.68 9.36 -13.13
CA ILE A 149 -7.57 10.83 -13.30
C ILE A 149 -8.80 11.41 -13.99
N TYR A 150 -9.29 10.76 -15.06
CA TYR A 150 -10.47 11.22 -15.79
C TYR A 150 -11.69 11.32 -14.85
N ARG A 151 -11.95 10.28 -14.05
CA ARG A 151 -13.08 10.27 -13.13
C ARG A 151 -12.93 11.27 -11.99
N ALA A 152 -11.74 11.48 -11.47
CA ALA A 152 -11.47 12.51 -10.48
C ALA A 152 -11.72 13.93 -11.05
N LEU A 153 -11.20 14.19 -12.27
CA LEU A 153 -11.44 15.46 -12.96
C LEU A 153 -12.93 15.71 -13.28
N GLU A 154 -13.63 14.67 -13.73
CA GLU A 154 -15.07 14.73 -13.99
C GLU A 154 -15.84 15.12 -12.72
N GLU A 155 -15.51 14.53 -11.59
CA GLU A 155 -16.09 14.88 -10.30
C GLU A 155 -15.76 16.32 -9.87
N TRP A 156 -14.48 16.73 -9.99
CA TRP A 156 -14.03 18.07 -9.57
C TRP A 156 -14.54 19.20 -10.44
N ILE A 157 -14.75 18.97 -11.74
CA ILE A 157 -15.19 19.99 -12.71
C ILE A 157 -16.71 20.03 -12.81
N ASP A 158 -17.36 18.87 -12.91
CA ASP A 158 -18.82 18.79 -13.11
C ASP A 158 -19.59 18.76 -11.77
N GLY A 159 -18.92 18.57 -10.64
CA GLY A 159 -19.54 18.48 -9.31
C GLY A 159 -20.35 17.19 -9.08
N THR A 160 -20.25 16.20 -9.95
CA THR A 160 -21.02 14.94 -9.83
C THR A 160 -20.18 13.84 -9.21
N PRO A 161 -20.51 13.36 -8.00
CA PRO A 161 -19.74 12.31 -7.34
C PRO A 161 -19.66 11.04 -8.15
N VAL A 162 -18.45 10.48 -8.28
CA VAL A 162 -18.20 9.21 -8.98
C VAL A 162 -17.98 8.10 -7.95
N SER A 163 -18.91 7.15 -7.87
CA SER A 163 -18.78 6.06 -6.93
C SER A 163 -17.62 5.12 -7.31
N VAL A 164 -16.83 4.70 -6.33
CA VAL A 164 -15.74 3.75 -6.53
C VAL A 164 -16.26 2.43 -7.13
N ARG A 165 -17.46 2.05 -6.76
CA ARG A 165 -18.07 0.81 -7.24
C ARG A 165 -18.39 0.84 -8.74
N SER A 166 -18.94 1.93 -9.25
CA SER A 166 -19.18 2.09 -10.69
C SER A 166 -17.87 2.16 -11.44
N PHE A 167 -16.92 2.94 -10.94
CA PHE A 167 -15.60 3.10 -11.53
C PHE A 167 -14.85 1.77 -11.71
N ILE A 168 -14.76 0.94 -10.66
CA ILE A 168 -14.07 -0.36 -10.73
C ILE A 168 -14.68 -1.28 -11.80
N ARG A 169 -16.00 -1.28 -11.97
CA ARG A 169 -16.69 -2.09 -12.99
C ARG A 169 -16.38 -1.67 -14.43
N GLU A 170 -16.01 -0.41 -14.62
CA GLU A 170 -15.65 0.15 -15.93
C GLU A 170 -14.21 -0.16 -16.34
N LEU A 171 -13.36 -0.66 -15.43
CA LEU A 171 -11.93 -0.82 -15.68
C LEU A 171 -11.57 -2.00 -16.58
N ALA A 172 -12.34 -3.09 -16.56
CA ALA A 172 -11.98 -4.34 -17.25
C ALA A 172 -11.66 -4.16 -18.75
N PRO A 173 -12.40 -3.36 -19.53
CA PRO A 173 -12.14 -3.18 -20.95
C PRO A 173 -10.79 -2.50 -21.29
N TYR A 174 -10.19 -1.78 -20.35
CA TYR A 174 -8.89 -1.12 -20.58
C TYR A 174 -7.71 -2.09 -20.67
N GLY A 175 -7.86 -3.33 -20.12
CA GLY A 175 -6.77 -4.30 -20.10
C GLY A 175 -5.70 -3.97 -19.03
N GLY A 176 -4.55 -4.65 -19.11
CA GLY A 176 -3.41 -4.40 -18.22
C GLY A 176 -3.77 -4.35 -16.75
N ILE A 177 -3.18 -3.41 -16.01
CA ILE A 177 -3.43 -3.22 -14.57
C ILE A 177 -4.90 -2.90 -14.30
N ALA A 178 -5.59 -2.15 -15.15
CA ALA A 178 -7.01 -1.85 -14.98
C ALA A 178 -7.88 -3.12 -14.90
N ALA A 179 -7.65 -4.07 -15.81
CA ALA A 179 -8.36 -5.36 -15.78
C ALA A 179 -7.95 -6.22 -14.58
N GLN A 180 -6.69 -6.15 -14.13
CA GLN A 180 -6.24 -6.83 -12.92
C GLN A 180 -6.94 -6.26 -11.67
N VAL A 181 -7.08 -4.93 -11.58
CA VAL A 181 -7.80 -4.25 -10.48
C VAL A 181 -9.27 -4.66 -10.45
N ALA A 182 -9.95 -4.67 -11.61
CA ALA A 182 -11.34 -5.11 -11.68
C ALA A 182 -11.52 -6.56 -11.19
N ARG A 183 -10.65 -7.49 -11.65
CA ARG A 183 -10.67 -8.89 -11.19
C ARG A 183 -10.33 -9.00 -9.70
N GLY A 184 -9.33 -8.24 -9.22
CA GLY A 184 -8.94 -8.24 -7.82
C GLY A 184 -10.05 -7.76 -6.89
N ALA A 185 -10.79 -6.73 -7.29
CA ALA A 185 -11.93 -6.22 -6.53
C ALA A 185 -13.06 -7.26 -6.42
N GLU A 186 -13.42 -7.95 -7.51
CA GLU A 186 -14.43 -9.02 -7.48
C GLU A 186 -13.95 -10.24 -6.68
N ALA A 187 -12.66 -10.61 -6.76
CA ALA A 187 -12.10 -11.68 -5.96
C ALA A 187 -12.13 -11.34 -4.46
N LEU A 188 -11.75 -10.10 -4.09
CA LEU A 188 -11.79 -9.63 -2.71
C LEU A 188 -13.22 -9.60 -2.16
N LYS A 189 -14.18 -9.14 -2.97
CA LYS A 189 -15.60 -9.14 -2.63
C LYS A 189 -16.14 -10.56 -2.44
N THR A 190 -15.76 -11.50 -3.30
CA THR A 190 -16.14 -12.91 -3.20
C THR A 190 -15.62 -13.52 -1.90
N MET A 191 -14.35 -13.26 -1.58
CA MET A 191 -13.75 -13.69 -0.30
C MET A 191 -14.46 -13.06 0.90
N ALA A 192 -14.80 -11.77 0.85
CA ALA A 192 -15.46 -11.05 1.94
C ALA A 192 -16.87 -11.59 2.23
N ARG A 193 -17.60 -12.02 1.19
CA ARG A 193 -18.97 -12.58 1.30
C ARG A 193 -19.01 -14.01 1.84
N ASP A 194 -17.91 -14.73 1.80
CA ASP A 194 -17.83 -16.06 2.38
C ASP A 194 -17.70 -15.99 3.90
N ARG A 195 -18.82 -16.15 4.59
CA ARG A 195 -18.89 -16.14 6.07
C ARG A 195 -18.09 -17.25 6.74
N SER A 196 -17.76 -18.33 6.01
CA SER A 196 -16.94 -19.43 6.53
C SER A 196 -15.44 -19.23 6.33
N CYS A 197 -15.04 -18.13 5.69
CA CYS A 197 -13.65 -17.82 5.36
C CYS A 197 -12.96 -17.05 6.47
N LEU A 198 -11.89 -17.60 7.03
CA LEU A 198 -10.92 -16.86 7.82
C LEU A 198 -10.05 -16.01 6.86
N ARG A 199 -10.04 -14.70 7.02
CA ARG A 199 -9.41 -13.76 6.10
C ARG A 199 -8.17 -13.14 6.73
N PHE A 200 -7.01 -13.39 6.12
CA PHE A 200 -5.73 -12.79 6.51
C PHE A 200 -5.43 -11.56 5.65
N LEU A 201 -4.95 -10.51 6.28
CA LEU A 201 -4.20 -9.45 5.63
C LEU A 201 -2.71 -9.69 5.85
N THR A 202 -1.91 -9.67 4.79
CA THR A 202 -0.44 -9.69 4.91
C THR A 202 0.12 -8.42 4.28
N VAL A 203 0.93 -7.68 5.04
CA VAL A 203 1.43 -6.37 4.65
C VAL A 203 2.93 -6.30 4.83
N SER A 204 3.62 -5.90 3.77
CA SER A 204 5.06 -5.58 3.78
C SER A 204 5.30 -4.23 3.11
N GLY A 205 6.51 -3.71 3.26
CA GLY A 205 6.86 -2.36 2.79
C GLY A 205 6.42 -1.28 3.78
N ALA A 206 6.76 -0.04 3.49
CA ALA A 206 6.57 1.10 4.39
C ALA A 206 5.14 1.70 4.31
N MET A 207 4.09 0.87 4.37
CA MET A 207 2.72 1.30 4.11
C MET A 207 2.16 2.29 5.15
N THR A 208 2.62 2.22 6.40
CA THR A 208 2.25 3.20 7.45
C THR A 208 2.93 4.55 7.22
N VAL A 209 4.21 4.55 6.83
CA VAL A 209 4.90 5.76 6.34
C VAL A 209 4.21 6.29 5.07
N GLY A 210 3.72 5.39 4.21
CA GLY A 210 2.90 5.68 3.03
C GLY A 210 1.52 6.26 3.33
N LYS A 211 1.15 6.37 4.62
CA LYS A 211 -0.14 6.90 5.08
C LYS A 211 -1.35 6.03 4.69
N MET A 212 -1.13 4.71 4.66
CA MET A 212 -2.18 3.69 4.43
C MET A 212 -2.65 3.02 5.75
N ASP A 213 -2.21 3.50 6.89
CA ASP A 213 -2.56 3.00 8.23
C ASP A 213 -4.08 3.02 8.49
N LEU A 214 -4.80 4.09 8.13
CA LEU A 214 -6.25 4.15 8.28
C LEU A 214 -7.00 3.20 7.34
N VAL A 215 -6.43 2.89 6.16
CA VAL A 215 -6.99 1.84 5.28
C VAL A 215 -6.95 0.49 5.97
N ILE A 216 -5.87 0.18 6.72
CA ILE A 216 -5.78 -1.04 7.53
C ILE A 216 -6.80 -1.01 8.67
N CYS A 217 -6.93 0.13 9.36
CA CYS A 217 -7.94 0.31 10.41
C CYS A 217 -9.36 0.07 9.86
N ASP A 218 -9.69 0.62 8.70
CA ASP A 218 -11.00 0.41 8.06
C ASP A 218 -11.26 -1.06 7.73
N MET A 219 -10.24 -1.79 7.26
CA MET A 219 -10.36 -3.24 7.01
C MET A 219 -10.59 -4.05 8.29
N ILE A 220 -9.95 -3.67 9.39
CA ILE A 220 -10.14 -4.29 10.71
C ILE A 220 -11.56 -4.01 11.22
N GLU A 221 -11.92 -2.74 11.30
CA GLU A 221 -13.15 -2.25 11.92
C GLU A 221 -14.42 -2.65 11.13
N SER A 222 -14.31 -2.82 9.81
CA SER A 222 -15.39 -3.35 8.96
C SER A 222 -15.52 -4.88 9.02
N GLY A 223 -14.61 -5.57 9.73
CA GLY A 223 -14.58 -7.03 9.74
C GLY A 223 -14.17 -7.66 8.39
N LEU A 224 -13.55 -6.88 7.49
CA LEU A 224 -13.06 -7.41 6.21
C LEU A 224 -11.92 -8.42 6.43
N ILE A 225 -11.14 -8.26 7.48
CA ILE A 225 -10.02 -9.14 7.87
C ILE A 225 -10.16 -9.64 9.31
N HIS A 226 -9.62 -10.82 9.60
CA HIS A 226 -9.70 -11.49 10.89
C HIS A 226 -8.36 -11.72 11.57
N ALA A 227 -7.25 -11.59 10.82
CA ALA A 227 -5.88 -11.67 11.31
C ALA A 227 -4.94 -10.91 10.39
N ILE A 228 -3.83 -10.40 10.95
CA ILE A 228 -2.80 -9.66 10.21
C ILE A 228 -1.46 -10.38 10.38
N SER A 229 -0.66 -10.46 9.31
CA SER A 229 0.78 -10.73 9.40
C SER A 229 1.53 -9.57 8.74
N SER A 230 2.53 -9.02 9.45
CA SER A 230 3.22 -7.81 9.03
C SER A 230 4.71 -7.85 9.37
N THR A 231 5.44 -6.80 8.98
CA THR A 231 6.78 -6.52 9.47
C THR A 231 6.71 -5.72 10.77
N GLY A 232 7.71 -5.84 11.63
CA GLY A 232 7.78 -5.05 12.86
C GLY A 232 7.95 -3.56 12.60
N ALA A 233 8.75 -3.19 11.60
CA ALA A 233 8.93 -1.80 11.18
C ALA A 233 7.60 -1.13 10.77
N LEU A 234 6.71 -1.85 10.03
CA LEU A 234 5.39 -1.32 9.69
C LEU A 234 4.55 -1.04 10.93
N MET A 235 4.64 -1.87 11.96
CA MET A 235 3.94 -1.65 13.23
C MET A 235 4.56 -0.47 14.00
N ALA A 236 5.89 -0.38 14.12
CA ALA A 236 6.58 0.70 14.83
C ALA A 236 6.27 2.07 14.22
N HIS A 237 6.45 2.23 12.90
CA HIS A 237 6.09 3.48 12.20
C HIS A 237 4.58 3.76 12.22
N GLY A 238 3.75 2.73 12.34
CA GLY A 238 2.30 2.87 12.54
C GLY A 238 1.93 3.45 13.90
N LEU A 239 2.75 3.22 14.94
CA LEU A 239 2.56 3.81 16.27
C LEU A 239 2.71 5.33 16.24
N VAL A 240 3.59 5.88 15.39
CA VAL A 240 3.78 7.33 15.24
C VAL A 240 2.44 8.03 15.00
N SER A 241 1.66 7.57 14.01
CA SER A 241 0.33 8.14 13.74
C SER A 241 -0.67 7.82 14.86
N SER A 242 -0.54 6.64 15.50
CA SER A 242 -1.45 6.17 16.55
C SER A 242 -1.37 6.96 17.86
N ILE A 243 -0.28 7.73 18.06
CA ILE A 243 -0.05 8.60 19.24
C ILE A 243 -0.03 10.08 18.87
N GLY A 244 -0.59 10.45 17.70
CA GLY A 244 -0.75 11.83 17.24
C GLY A 244 0.52 12.48 16.67
N LEU A 245 1.62 11.74 16.48
CA LEU A 245 2.85 12.24 15.87
C LEU A 245 2.75 12.25 14.33
N LYS A 246 3.68 12.96 13.69
CA LYS A 246 3.52 13.34 12.28
C LYS A 246 4.71 12.94 11.43
N HIS A 247 4.42 12.56 10.19
CA HIS A 247 5.40 12.48 9.11
C HIS A 247 5.26 13.70 8.21
N TYR A 248 6.32 14.02 7.48
CA TYR A 248 6.39 15.21 6.64
C TYR A 248 6.83 14.87 5.24
N LYS A 249 6.45 15.72 4.29
CA LYS A 249 6.86 15.62 2.90
C LYS A 249 8.33 15.95 2.74
N TYR A 250 9.08 15.08 2.06
CA TYR A 250 10.45 15.35 1.69
C TYR A 250 10.57 16.51 0.71
N ASN A 251 11.56 17.36 0.90
CA ASN A 251 11.91 18.42 -0.03
C ASN A 251 13.30 18.14 -0.60
N PRO A 252 13.45 17.93 -1.92
CA PRO A 252 14.72 17.56 -2.56
C PRO A 252 15.80 18.66 -2.53
N LYS A 253 15.53 19.82 -1.94
CA LYS A 253 16.55 20.82 -1.65
C LYS A 253 17.52 20.39 -0.56
N TYR A 254 17.14 19.41 0.26
CA TYR A 254 17.97 18.85 1.32
C TYR A 254 18.55 17.52 0.88
N ASP A 255 19.85 17.35 0.98
CA ASP A 255 20.51 16.07 0.83
C ASP A 255 20.41 15.23 2.12
N ASP A 256 20.68 13.95 2.02
CA ASP A 256 20.54 13.02 3.15
C ASP A 256 21.55 13.31 4.28
N THR A 257 22.72 13.91 3.99
CA THR A 257 23.68 14.31 5.01
C THR A 257 23.14 15.47 5.85
N GLU A 258 22.48 16.43 5.21
CA GLU A 258 21.81 17.53 5.89
C GLU A 258 20.63 17.04 6.73
N LEU A 259 19.84 16.09 6.20
CA LEU A 259 18.73 15.47 6.94
C LEU A 259 19.24 14.73 8.19
N ALA A 260 20.31 13.93 8.06
CA ALA A 260 20.91 13.21 9.19
C ALA A 260 21.38 14.18 10.29
N ARG A 261 22.05 15.30 9.93
CA ARG A 261 22.44 16.32 10.91
C ARG A 261 21.25 16.96 11.64
N ARG A 262 20.08 16.99 11.00
CA ARG A 262 18.82 17.52 11.57
C ARG A 262 18.01 16.49 12.30
N LYS A 263 18.48 15.24 12.39
CA LYS A 263 17.73 14.12 12.98
C LYS A 263 16.39 13.89 12.28
N LEU A 264 16.42 13.88 10.96
CA LEU A 264 15.30 13.59 10.09
C LEU A 264 15.63 12.36 9.25
N ASN A 265 14.93 11.29 9.47
CA ASN A 265 15.04 10.06 8.68
C ASN A 265 14.23 10.20 7.40
N ARG A 266 14.78 9.80 6.28
CA ARG A 266 14.07 9.82 5.00
C ARG A 266 13.69 8.40 4.56
N VAL A 267 12.41 8.22 4.26
CA VAL A 267 11.89 7.02 3.60
C VAL A 267 11.28 7.43 2.27
N THR A 268 12.03 7.29 1.18
CA THR A 268 11.67 7.72 -0.18
C THR A 268 11.36 9.22 -0.25
N ASP A 269 10.09 9.57 -0.20
CA ASP A 269 9.58 10.94 -0.32
C ASP A 269 8.97 11.47 0.99
N THR A 270 9.24 10.78 2.09
CA THR A 270 8.73 11.09 3.44
C THR A 270 9.88 11.36 4.39
N LEU A 271 9.66 12.30 5.31
CA LEU A 271 10.55 12.59 6.42
C LEU A 271 9.89 12.20 7.74
N GLU A 272 10.66 11.55 8.59
CA GLU A 272 10.31 11.18 9.96
C GLU A 272 11.33 11.75 10.94
N PRO A 273 10.94 12.62 11.89
CA PRO A 273 11.82 13.05 12.97
C PRO A 273 12.26 11.87 13.85
N GLU A 274 13.53 11.79 14.21
CA GLU A 274 14.02 10.75 15.15
C GLU A 274 13.28 10.80 16.48
N THR A 275 12.88 11.97 16.94
CA THR A 275 12.06 12.14 18.17
C THR A 275 10.74 11.40 18.14
N ASN A 276 10.19 11.08 16.96
CA ASN A 276 9.00 10.25 16.87
C ASN A 276 9.28 8.84 17.38
N LEU A 277 10.40 8.25 16.97
CA LEU A 277 10.80 6.91 17.39
C LEU A 277 11.21 6.89 18.87
N ASP A 278 11.82 7.97 19.38
CA ASP A 278 12.11 8.12 20.82
C ASP A 278 10.79 8.06 21.64
N THR A 279 9.75 8.78 21.18
CA THR A 279 8.44 8.77 21.87
C THR A 279 7.73 7.41 21.73
N VAL A 280 7.89 6.73 20.58
CA VAL A 280 7.39 5.36 20.40
C VAL A 280 8.10 4.40 21.36
N GLU A 281 9.41 4.52 21.56
CA GLU A 281 10.18 3.72 22.54
C GLU A 281 9.67 3.94 23.97
N GLU A 282 9.32 5.16 24.35
CA GLU A 282 8.73 5.45 25.66
C GLU A 282 7.40 4.70 25.86
N VAL A 283 6.50 4.76 24.87
CA VAL A 283 5.21 4.04 24.89
C VAL A 283 5.41 2.52 24.98
N ILE A 284 6.32 1.97 24.17
CA ILE A 284 6.68 0.55 24.23
C ILE A 284 7.23 0.21 25.60
N GLY A 285 8.06 1.09 26.15
CA GLY A 285 8.65 0.99 27.48
C GLY A 285 7.63 0.86 28.58
N GLU A 286 6.62 1.70 28.58
CA GLU A 286 5.53 1.63 29.56
C GLU A 286 4.82 0.27 29.48
N VAL A 287 4.53 -0.23 28.28
CA VAL A 287 3.91 -1.55 28.09
C VAL A 287 4.83 -2.67 28.59
N VAL A 288 6.10 -2.62 28.24
CA VAL A 288 7.09 -3.65 28.60
C VAL A 288 7.35 -3.72 30.12
N GLU A 289 7.27 -2.62 30.83
CA GLU A 289 7.40 -2.63 32.31
C GLU A 289 6.22 -3.33 33.00
N THR A 290 5.06 -3.47 32.35
CA THR A 290 3.92 -4.24 32.88
C THR A 290 4.11 -5.75 32.74
N ILE A 291 5.08 -6.22 31.95
CA ILE A 291 5.30 -7.64 31.68
C ILE A 291 6.19 -8.23 32.78
N ASP A 292 5.71 -9.30 33.40
CA ASP A 292 6.54 -10.10 34.32
C ASP A 292 7.65 -10.82 33.51
N GLY A 293 8.90 -10.55 33.84
CA GLY A 293 10.06 -11.19 33.21
C GLY A 293 10.22 -12.68 33.47
N ALA A 294 9.32 -13.30 34.21
CA ALA A 294 9.26 -14.75 34.38
C ALA A 294 8.50 -15.44 33.21
N GLN A 295 7.77 -14.67 32.41
CA GLN A 295 6.97 -15.19 31.30
C GLN A 295 7.61 -14.83 29.96
N SER A 296 7.57 -15.77 29.01
CA SER A 296 7.85 -15.46 27.60
C SER A 296 6.65 -14.80 26.95
N VAL A 297 6.89 -13.87 26.03
CA VAL A 297 5.86 -13.07 25.35
C VAL A 297 6.03 -13.22 23.85
N SER A 298 4.98 -13.63 23.16
CA SER A 298 5.03 -13.65 21.70
C SER A 298 4.83 -12.24 21.12
N PRO A 299 5.30 -11.98 19.89
CA PRO A 299 5.03 -10.74 19.18
C PRO A 299 3.53 -10.39 19.12
N THR A 300 2.67 -11.38 18.90
CA THR A 300 1.21 -11.21 18.88
C THR A 300 0.66 -10.75 20.23
N ILE A 301 1.16 -11.30 21.33
CA ILE A 301 0.77 -10.86 22.69
C ILE A 301 1.28 -9.44 22.94
N LEU A 302 2.53 -9.14 22.57
CA LEU A 302 3.09 -7.79 22.72
C LEU A 302 2.27 -6.75 21.94
N ASN A 303 1.96 -7.01 20.68
CA ASN A 303 1.13 -6.14 19.85
C ASN A 303 -0.26 -5.91 20.45
N ARG A 304 -0.84 -6.95 21.07
CA ARG A 304 -2.11 -6.84 21.78
C ARG A 304 -2.00 -5.95 23.01
N LEU A 305 -0.92 -6.07 23.80
CA LEU A 305 -0.68 -5.22 24.97
C LEU A 305 -0.48 -3.76 24.57
N ILE A 306 0.28 -3.50 23.51
CA ILE A 306 0.43 -2.16 22.93
C ILE A 306 -0.93 -1.63 22.47
N GLY A 307 -1.71 -2.42 21.76
CA GLY A 307 -3.06 -2.04 21.31
C GLY A 307 -4.00 -1.70 22.46
N LYS A 308 -3.92 -2.46 23.57
CA LYS A 308 -4.64 -2.16 24.82
C LYS A 308 -4.22 -0.81 25.41
N HIS A 309 -2.91 -0.60 25.55
CA HIS A 309 -2.36 0.65 26.07
C HIS A 309 -2.80 1.86 25.23
N LEU A 310 -2.79 1.74 23.90
CA LEU A 310 -3.28 2.79 23.00
C LEU A 310 -4.79 3.06 23.18
N ALA A 311 -5.59 2.02 23.40
CA ALA A 311 -7.02 2.19 23.65
C ALA A 311 -7.32 2.94 24.94
N GLU A 312 -6.50 2.74 25.97
CA GLU A 312 -6.65 3.34 27.28
C GLU A 312 -6.09 4.78 27.34
N ASN A 313 -4.95 5.06 26.69
CA ASN A 313 -4.21 6.31 26.86
C ASN A 313 -4.32 7.28 25.65
N TYR A 314 -4.67 6.78 24.46
CA TYR A 314 -4.81 7.57 23.23
C TYR A 314 -6.21 7.39 22.60
N PRO A 315 -7.30 7.75 23.30
CA PRO A 315 -8.68 7.42 22.87
C PRO A 315 -9.08 8.11 21.55
N ASN A 316 -8.52 9.27 21.25
CA ASN A 316 -8.92 10.10 20.10
C ASN A 316 -8.25 9.69 18.79
N ASP A 317 -7.11 9.02 18.84
CA ASP A 317 -6.35 8.66 17.66
C ASP A 317 -6.69 7.24 17.20
N ARG A 318 -6.83 7.04 15.90
CA ARG A 318 -6.98 5.71 15.29
C ARG A 318 -5.59 5.12 15.03
N GLY A 319 -5.45 3.81 15.21
CA GLY A 319 -4.21 3.12 14.97
C GLY A 319 -4.41 1.63 14.77
N ILE A 320 -3.51 0.99 14.00
CA ILE A 320 -3.63 -0.41 13.60
C ILE A 320 -3.74 -1.33 14.82
N LEU A 321 -2.80 -1.23 15.78
CA LEU A 321 -2.77 -2.09 16.96
C LEU A 321 -3.95 -1.81 17.88
N LYS A 322 -4.39 -0.56 17.99
CA LYS A 322 -5.60 -0.20 18.76
C LYS A 322 -6.86 -0.80 18.14
N SER A 323 -7.08 -0.60 16.84
CA SER A 323 -8.23 -1.20 16.12
C SER A 323 -8.19 -2.72 16.19
N ALA A 324 -7.00 -3.32 16.07
CA ALA A 324 -6.81 -4.76 16.18
C ALA A 324 -7.18 -5.28 17.58
N TYR A 325 -6.76 -4.59 18.64
CA TYR A 325 -7.13 -4.92 20.03
C TYR A 325 -8.64 -4.84 20.25
N LEU A 326 -9.26 -3.73 19.86
CA LEU A 326 -10.70 -3.51 20.07
C LEU A 326 -11.57 -4.51 19.28
N CYS A 327 -11.12 -4.95 18.10
CA CYS A 327 -11.82 -5.91 17.26
C CYS A 327 -11.38 -7.38 17.47
N GLY A 328 -10.43 -7.64 18.37
CA GLY A 328 -9.94 -9.00 18.64
C GLY A 328 -9.16 -9.62 17.49
N VAL A 329 -8.53 -8.82 16.64
CA VAL A 329 -7.74 -9.24 15.46
C VAL A 329 -6.28 -9.46 15.88
N PRO A 330 -5.72 -10.67 15.81
CA PRO A 330 -4.31 -10.91 16.12
C PRO A 330 -3.39 -10.32 15.04
N VAL A 331 -2.24 -9.77 15.48
CA VAL A 331 -1.21 -9.20 14.61
C VAL A 331 0.10 -9.94 14.81
N PHE A 332 0.47 -10.76 13.83
CA PHE A 332 1.69 -11.56 13.79
C PHE A 332 2.84 -10.75 13.18
N VAL A 333 4.02 -10.85 13.78
CA VAL A 333 5.27 -10.25 13.27
C VAL A 333 6.37 -11.32 13.24
N PRO A 334 6.45 -12.12 12.17
CA PRO A 334 7.35 -13.29 12.12
C PRO A 334 8.84 -12.94 12.13
N ALA A 335 9.23 -11.79 11.57
CA ALA A 335 10.61 -11.27 11.58
C ALA A 335 10.76 -10.15 12.64
N PHE A 336 10.43 -10.45 13.87
CA PHE A 336 10.28 -9.47 14.94
C PHE A 336 11.54 -8.66 15.23
N VAL A 337 12.71 -9.30 15.20
CA VAL A 337 13.99 -8.67 15.53
C VAL A 337 14.47 -7.67 14.48
N ASP A 338 13.94 -7.74 13.25
CA ASP A 338 14.24 -6.80 12.16
C ASP A 338 13.26 -5.61 12.22
N SER A 339 13.31 -4.87 13.33
CA SER A 339 12.42 -3.71 13.55
C SER A 339 12.79 -2.93 14.81
N GLU A 340 12.29 -1.69 14.87
CA GLU A 340 12.37 -0.83 16.05
C GLU A 340 11.74 -1.52 17.28
N LEU A 341 10.60 -2.22 17.12
CA LEU A 341 10.00 -2.99 18.22
C LEU A 341 10.97 -4.03 18.80
N GLY A 342 11.71 -4.73 17.92
CA GLY A 342 12.73 -5.70 18.35
C GLY A 342 13.91 -5.02 19.04
N ASN A 343 14.35 -3.89 18.51
CA ASN A 343 15.42 -3.06 19.09
C ASN A 343 15.03 -2.54 20.48
N ASP A 344 13.81 -2.07 20.63
CA ASP A 344 13.30 -1.52 21.89
C ASP A 344 13.22 -2.60 22.98
N ILE A 345 12.75 -3.80 22.65
CA ILE A 345 12.79 -4.94 23.57
C ILE A 345 14.23 -5.29 23.97
N TYR A 346 15.17 -5.27 23.01
CA TYR A 346 16.58 -5.53 23.30
C TYR A 346 17.17 -4.48 24.25
N ILE A 347 16.95 -3.19 23.98
CA ILE A 347 17.39 -2.07 24.82
C ILE A 347 16.76 -2.16 26.21
N HIS A 348 15.46 -2.46 26.27
CA HIS A 348 14.73 -2.64 27.53
C HIS A 348 15.30 -3.80 28.37
N ASN A 349 15.66 -4.89 27.72
CA ASN A 349 16.31 -6.02 28.40
C ASN A 349 17.68 -5.63 29.00
N ILE A 350 18.46 -4.77 28.31
CA ILE A 350 19.68 -4.19 28.89
C ILE A 350 19.36 -3.34 30.12
N LYS A 351 18.35 -2.45 30.04
CA LYS A 351 17.88 -1.62 31.16
C LYS A 351 17.43 -2.50 32.34
N ARG A 352 16.65 -3.58 32.07
CA ARG A 352 16.20 -4.56 33.09
C ARG A 352 17.37 -5.29 33.77
N LYS A 353 18.34 -5.78 32.98
CA LYS A 353 19.54 -6.45 33.52
C LYS A 353 20.34 -5.53 34.48
N ARG A 354 20.51 -4.24 34.12
CA ARG A 354 21.16 -3.24 35.00
C ARG A 354 20.41 -3.06 36.31
N ARG A 355 19.07 -3.21 36.31
CA ARG A 355 18.21 -3.15 37.50
C ARG A 355 18.04 -4.50 38.19
N ARG A 356 18.83 -5.53 37.82
CA ARG A 356 18.76 -6.91 38.35
C ARG A 356 17.38 -7.57 38.13
N LYS A 357 16.59 -7.11 37.13
CA LYS A 357 15.34 -7.74 36.72
C LYS A 357 15.61 -8.78 35.63
N LYS A 358 14.77 -9.83 35.57
CA LYS A 358 14.84 -10.84 34.50
C LYS A 358 14.51 -10.22 33.14
N PRO A 359 15.20 -10.63 32.06
CA PRO A 359 14.87 -10.18 30.71
C PRO A 359 13.51 -10.73 30.26
N ILE A 360 12.85 -10.02 29.35
CA ILE A 360 11.69 -10.53 28.63
C ILE A 360 12.18 -11.42 27.51
N LEU A 361 11.65 -12.64 27.43
CA LEU A 361 11.95 -13.59 26.37
C LEU A 361 10.88 -13.51 25.27
N VAL A 362 11.29 -13.28 24.04
CA VAL A 362 10.38 -13.25 22.89
C VAL A 362 10.20 -14.70 22.38
N ASP A 363 8.94 -15.17 22.38
CA ASP A 363 8.56 -16.53 22.01
C ASP A 363 7.85 -16.55 20.66
N LEU A 364 8.62 -16.81 19.60
CA LEU A 364 8.11 -16.93 18.23
C LEU A 364 7.33 -18.25 17.99
N GLU A 365 7.61 -19.29 18.78
CA GLU A 365 6.92 -20.58 18.65
C GLU A 365 5.45 -20.46 19.08
N SER A 366 5.17 -19.66 20.11
CA SER A 366 3.78 -19.40 20.54
C SER A 366 2.94 -18.74 19.45
N ASP A 367 3.51 -17.85 18.62
CA ASP A 367 2.81 -17.28 17.45
C ASP A 367 2.53 -18.38 16.40
N SER A 368 3.46 -19.31 16.17
CA SER A 368 3.23 -20.44 15.25
C SER A 368 2.10 -21.35 15.74
N LYS A 369 2.03 -21.62 17.04
CA LYS A 369 0.94 -22.40 17.67
C LYS A 369 -0.40 -21.70 17.51
N GLU A 370 -0.47 -20.39 17.75
CA GLU A 370 -1.70 -19.61 17.59
C GLU A 370 -2.16 -19.57 16.13
N LEU A 371 -1.25 -19.41 15.16
CA LEU A 371 -1.56 -19.43 13.75
C LEU A 371 -2.12 -20.79 13.30
N ILE A 372 -1.52 -21.90 13.72
CA ILE A 372 -2.04 -23.26 13.46
C ILE A 372 -3.43 -23.42 14.05
N LYS A 373 -3.65 -22.98 15.30
CA LYS A 373 -4.93 -23.06 15.98
C LYS A 373 -6.02 -22.26 15.26
N LEU A 374 -5.71 -21.06 14.77
CA LEU A 374 -6.65 -20.25 13.99
C LEU A 374 -7.05 -20.96 12.69
N VAL A 375 -6.07 -21.46 11.95
CA VAL A 375 -6.28 -22.08 10.64
C VAL A 375 -6.99 -23.41 10.75
N THR A 376 -6.68 -24.23 11.76
CA THR A 376 -7.34 -25.56 11.95
C THR A 376 -8.81 -25.45 12.31
N LYS A 377 -9.24 -24.36 12.95
CA LYS A 377 -10.64 -24.08 13.29
C LYS A 377 -11.48 -23.59 12.12
N ALA A 378 -10.87 -22.96 11.13
CA ALA A 378 -11.59 -22.40 9.99
C ALA A 378 -11.95 -23.45 8.95
N LYS A 379 -13.09 -23.30 8.28
CA LYS A 379 -13.51 -24.17 7.15
C LYS A 379 -12.79 -23.81 5.85
N ARG A 380 -12.69 -22.52 5.57
CA ARG A 380 -11.98 -21.95 4.41
C ARG A 380 -11.13 -20.79 4.87
N PHE A 381 -10.11 -20.44 4.12
CA PHE A 381 -9.31 -19.27 4.38
C PHE A 381 -8.81 -18.62 3.12
N GLY A 382 -8.64 -17.33 3.23
CA GLY A 382 -8.19 -16.45 2.19
C GLY A 382 -7.10 -15.51 2.66
N ILE A 383 -6.35 -14.99 1.72
CA ILE A 383 -5.24 -14.09 1.97
C ILE A 383 -5.34 -12.88 1.04
N PHE A 384 -5.33 -11.69 1.63
CA PHE A 384 -5.12 -10.45 0.90
C PHE A 384 -3.73 -9.93 1.21
N THR A 385 -2.91 -9.78 0.18
CA THR A 385 -1.49 -9.46 0.31
C THR A 385 -1.16 -8.11 -0.31
N ILE A 386 -0.52 -7.26 0.49
CA ILE A 386 0.10 -6.00 0.07
C ILE A 386 1.61 -6.21 0.08
N GLY A 387 2.25 -6.15 -1.10
CA GLY A 387 3.63 -6.54 -1.30
C GLY A 387 3.80 -8.06 -1.32
N GLY A 388 4.44 -8.63 -0.30
CA GLY A 388 4.70 -10.08 -0.21
C GLY A 388 5.74 -10.40 0.85
N GLY A 389 6.79 -11.16 0.47
CA GLY A 389 7.90 -11.49 1.36
C GLY A 389 7.51 -12.30 2.59
N VAL A 390 8.18 -12.02 3.72
CA VAL A 390 8.05 -12.80 4.97
C VAL A 390 6.62 -12.81 5.52
N PRO A 391 5.87 -11.70 5.63
CA PRO A 391 4.52 -11.72 6.16
C PRO A 391 3.58 -12.66 5.40
N ARG A 392 3.62 -12.61 4.05
CA ARG A 392 2.83 -13.50 3.19
C ARG A 392 3.26 -14.95 3.36
N ASN A 393 4.57 -15.22 3.30
CA ASN A 393 5.08 -16.57 3.40
C ASN A 393 4.79 -17.20 4.76
N ASN A 394 4.88 -16.46 5.85
CA ASN A 394 4.56 -16.94 7.19
C ASN A 394 3.12 -17.49 7.25
N VAL A 395 2.16 -16.73 6.76
CA VAL A 395 0.75 -17.16 6.74
C VAL A 395 0.54 -18.34 5.79
N GLN A 396 1.10 -18.31 4.59
CA GLN A 396 0.95 -19.39 3.62
C GLN A 396 1.66 -20.67 4.03
N ASN A 397 2.76 -20.59 4.78
CA ASN A 397 3.55 -21.73 5.22
C ASN A 397 2.83 -22.62 6.25
N VAL A 398 1.75 -22.11 6.86
CA VAL A 398 0.95 -22.95 7.78
C VAL A 398 0.37 -24.18 7.09
N ALA A 399 0.07 -24.11 5.80
CA ALA A 399 -0.49 -25.22 5.04
C ALA A 399 0.50 -26.41 4.92
N PRO A 400 1.70 -26.23 4.33
CA PRO A 400 2.71 -27.31 4.33
C PRO A 400 3.18 -27.69 5.74
N LEU A 401 3.21 -26.77 6.71
CA LEU A 401 3.58 -27.09 8.08
C LEU A 401 2.62 -28.11 8.71
N ILE A 402 1.30 -27.95 8.51
CA ILE A 402 0.29 -28.91 8.98
C ILE A 402 0.54 -30.31 8.35
N GLU A 403 0.84 -30.36 7.05
CA GLU A 403 1.13 -31.64 6.37
C GLU A 403 2.42 -32.27 6.93
N ILE A 404 3.47 -31.49 7.17
CA ILE A 404 4.74 -31.97 7.78
C ILE A 404 4.51 -32.51 9.20
N ILE A 405 3.70 -31.82 10.01
CA ILE A 405 3.34 -32.29 11.36
C ILE A 405 2.59 -33.62 11.29
N ASN A 406 1.62 -33.75 10.37
CA ASN A 406 0.91 -34.99 10.18
C ASN A 406 1.81 -36.13 9.77
N GLU A 407 2.74 -35.88 8.83
CA GLU A 407 3.66 -36.89 8.30
C GLU A 407 4.69 -37.31 9.33
N ARG A 408 5.35 -36.38 10.02
CA ARG A 408 6.47 -36.67 10.94
C ARG A 408 6.03 -37.12 12.33
N LEU A 409 4.85 -36.60 12.81
CA LEU A 409 4.39 -36.87 14.16
C LEU A 409 3.15 -37.77 14.20
N ASN A 410 2.70 -38.32 13.05
CA ASN A 410 1.47 -39.08 12.93
C ASN A 410 0.24 -38.34 13.54
N ALA A 411 0.24 -37.00 13.46
CA ALA A 411 -0.86 -36.19 13.91
C ALA A 411 -2.02 -36.27 12.91
N LYS A 412 -3.23 -35.94 13.33
CA LYS A 412 -4.43 -35.98 12.48
C LYS A 412 -5.03 -34.58 12.30
N LEU A 413 -4.18 -33.57 12.11
CA LEU A 413 -4.63 -32.21 11.84
C LEU A 413 -5.29 -32.16 10.46
N PRO A 414 -6.43 -31.43 10.32
CA PRO A 414 -7.08 -31.32 9.02
C PRO A 414 -6.20 -30.57 8.03
N PRO A 415 -5.92 -31.13 6.82
CA PRO A 415 -5.19 -30.41 5.79
C PRO A 415 -5.86 -29.07 5.45
N ARG A 416 -5.06 -28.04 5.23
CA ARG A 416 -5.53 -26.68 4.95
C ARG A 416 -4.84 -26.09 3.74
N ARG A 417 -5.59 -25.45 2.86
CA ARG A 417 -5.07 -24.74 1.67
C ARG A 417 -5.91 -23.48 1.41
N PHE A 418 -5.27 -22.44 0.91
CA PHE A 418 -5.95 -21.18 0.61
C PHE A 418 -6.93 -21.32 -0.55
N THR A 419 -8.18 -20.94 -0.32
CA THR A 419 -9.26 -20.95 -1.33
C THR A 419 -9.31 -19.59 -2.06
N TYR A 420 -8.94 -18.51 -1.37
CA TYR A 420 -8.95 -17.17 -1.90
C TYR A 420 -7.57 -16.54 -1.76
N GLY A 421 -7.18 -15.77 -2.78
CA GLY A 421 -5.94 -15.04 -2.73
C GLY A 421 -5.94 -13.82 -3.62
N ILE A 422 -5.72 -12.65 -3.04
CA ILE A 422 -5.54 -11.41 -3.77
C ILE A 422 -4.17 -10.84 -3.40
N ARG A 423 -3.39 -10.42 -4.39
CA ARG A 423 -2.08 -9.82 -4.18
C ARG A 423 -1.94 -8.54 -4.98
N ILE A 424 -1.43 -7.49 -4.34
CA ILE A 424 -0.99 -6.26 -4.98
C ILE A 424 0.51 -6.16 -4.75
N CYS A 425 1.31 -6.28 -5.82
CA CYS A 425 2.76 -6.22 -5.74
C CYS A 425 3.35 -5.86 -7.11
N PRO A 426 4.28 -4.91 -7.21
CA PRO A 426 4.92 -4.54 -8.48
C PRO A 426 5.92 -5.61 -8.96
N ASP A 427 6.41 -6.50 -8.08
CA ASP A 427 7.43 -7.49 -8.42
C ASP A 427 6.95 -8.51 -9.44
N ARG A 428 7.78 -8.72 -10.46
CA ARG A 428 7.53 -9.70 -11.51
C ARG A 428 8.05 -11.08 -11.11
N PRO A 429 7.34 -12.17 -11.47
CA PRO A 429 7.75 -13.54 -11.10
C PRO A 429 9.18 -13.91 -11.53
N HIS A 430 9.63 -13.46 -12.70
CA HIS A 430 10.94 -13.81 -13.26
C HIS A 430 12.13 -13.19 -12.52
N PHE A 431 11.90 -12.24 -11.60
CA PHE A 431 12.97 -11.73 -10.73
C PHE A 431 13.35 -12.72 -9.60
N GLY A 432 12.53 -13.75 -9.35
CA GLY A 432 12.78 -14.74 -8.30
C GLY A 432 12.56 -14.22 -6.88
N HIS A 433 12.03 -13.01 -6.70
CA HIS A 433 11.68 -12.46 -5.40
C HIS A 433 10.49 -13.22 -4.78
N LEU A 434 10.56 -13.51 -3.50
CA LEU A 434 9.46 -14.15 -2.76
C LEU A 434 8.14 -13.38 -2.90
N SER A 435 8.19 -12.06 -2.98
CA SER A 435 7.06 -11.17 -3.23
C SER A 435 6.43 -11.38 -4.61
N GLY A 436 7.21 -11.79 -5.62
CA GLY A 436 6.77 -12.08 -6.98
C GLY A 436 6.13 -13.46 -7.19
N CYS A 437 6.22 -14.37 -6.21
CA CYS A 437 5.70 -15.74 -6.30
C CYS A 437 4.19 -15.77 -6.61
N THR A 438 3.78 -16.52 -7.62
CA THR A 438 2.39 -16.60 -8.10
C THR A 438 1.51 -17.57 -7.31
N TYR A 439 0.18 -17.47 -7.45
CA TYR A 439 -0.72 -18.45 -6.83
C TYR A 439 -0.65 -19.83 -7.52
N SER A 440 -0.33 -19.91 -8.82
CA SER A 440 -0.12 -21.19 -9.51
C SER A 440 1.13 -21.91 -8.95
N GLU A 441 2.20 -21.17 -8.68
CA GLU A 441 3.38 -21.73 -8.02
C GLU A 441 3.05 -22.26 -6.60
N ASN A 442 2.16 -21.57 -5.88
CA ASN A 442 1.72 -21.97 -4.56
C ASN A 442 0.96 -23.32 -4.54
N GLU A 443 0.39 -23.75 -5.67
CA GLU A 443 -0.22 -25.09 -5.78
C GLU A 443 0.81 -26.18 -5.63
N SER A 444 2.03 -26.04 -6.22
CA SER A 444 3.13 -26.99 -6.09
C SER A 444 3.62 -27.12 -4.65
N TRP A 445 3.53 -26.08 -3.86
CA TRP A 445 3.84 -26.04 -2.42
C TRP A 445 2.67 -26.46 -1.54
N ARG A 446 1.56 -26.93 -2.11
CA ARG A 446 0.34 -27.29 -1.38
C ARG A 446 -0.24 -26.16 -0.51
N LYS A 447 0.08 -24.91 -0.86
CA LYS A 447 -0.42 -23.70 -0.18
C LYS A 447 -1.79 -23.28 -0.69
N ALA A 448 -2.11 -23.52 -1.96
CA ALA A 448 -3.33 -23.07 -2.63
C ALA A 448 -4.14 -24.28 -3.20
N VAL A 449 -5.46 -24.12 -3.30
CA VAL A 449 -6.32 -25.11 -3.98
C VAL A 449 -6.32 -24.84 -5.49
N LYS A 450 -6.38 -25.89 -6.31
CA LYS A 450 -6.32 -25.82 -7.78
C LYS A 450 -7.37 -24.90 -8.40
N ASN A 451 -8.59 -24.88 -7.89
CA ASN A 451 -9.70 -24.10 -8.42
C ASN A 451 -10.14 -22.99 -7.44
N GLY A 452 -9.18 -22.34 -6.78
CA GLY A 452 -9.47 -21.23 -5.91
C GLY A 452 -9.74 -19.93 -6.69
N VAL A 453 -10.14 -18.89 -5.96
CA VAL A 453 -10.37 -17.55 -6.52
C VAL A 453 -9.13 -16.70 -6.26
N TYR A 454 -8.34 -16.51 -7.31
CA TYR A 454 -7.05 -15.80 -7.22
C TYR A 454 -6.99 -14.60 -8.14
N ALA A 455 -6.38 -13.52 -7.65
CA ALA A 455 -6.10 -12.32 -8.44
C ALA A 455 -4.73 -11.75 -8.08
N GLU A 456 -3.96 -11.40 -9.11
CA GLU A 456 -2.67 -10.76 -8.98
C GLU A 456 -2.71 -9.42 -9.68
N ILE A 457 -2.34 -8.36 -8.97
CA ILE A 457 -2.34 -6.98 -9.45
C ILE A 457 -0.89 -6.48 -9.38
N GLN A 458 -0.30 -6.29 -10.56
CA GLN A 458 1.10 -5.90 -10.68
C GLN A 458 1.23 -4.37 -10.66
N ALA A 459 1.02 -3.76 -9.51
CA ALA A 459 0.98 -2.32 -9.34
C ALA A 459 1.55 -1.89 -7.99
N ASP A 460 1.83 -0.58 -7.87
CA ASP A 460 2.04 0.07 -6.58
C ASP A 460 0.75 -0.04 -5.74
N ALA A 461 0.90 -0.58 -4.54
CA ALA A 461 -0.23 -0.82 -3.67
C ALA A 461 -0.92 0.48 -3.26
N THR A 462 -0.19 1.56 -3.04
CA THR A 462 -0.75 2.84 -2.58
C THR A 462 -1.69 3.48 -3.61
N GLN A 463 -1.51 3.15 -4.90
CA GLN A 463 -2.37 3.63 -5.99
C GLN A 463 -3.66 2.81 -6.17
N VAL A 464 -3.66 1.54 -5.73
CA VAL A 464 -4.71 0.56 -6.06
C VAL A 464 -5.51 0.12 -4.82
N TRP A 465 -4.80 -0.16 -3.74
CA TRP A 465 -5.37 -0.76 -2.53
C TRP A 465 -6.59 0.00 -1.96
N PRO A 466 -6.55 1.34 -1.81
CA PRO A 466 -7.69 2.09 -1.28
C PRO A 466 -8.98 1.87 -2.08
N PHE A 467 -8.89 1.82 -3.41
CA PHE A 467 -10.04 1.58 -4.28
C PHE A 467 -10.62 0.18 -4.13
N LEU A 468 -9.78 -0.86 -3.96
CA LEU A 468 -10.26 -2.24 -3.74
C LEU A 468 -11.01 -2.35 -2.42
N VAL A 469 -10.45 -1.78 -1.34
CA VAL A 469 -11.08 -1.81 -0.02
C VAL A 469 -12.40 -1.06 -0.03
N LYS A 470 -12.41 0.16 -0.57
CA LYS A 470 -13.63 0.97 -0.70
C LYS A 470 -14.71 0.26 -1.52
N TYR A 471 -14.34 -0.38 -2.64
CA TYR A 471 -15.26 -1.17 -3.46
C TYR A 471 -16.00 -2.25 -2.65
N VAL A 472 -15.31 -2.93 -1.76
CA VAL A 472 -15.89 -3.98 -0.92
C VAL A 472 -16.73 -3.37 0.20
N MET A 473 -16.23 -2.33 0.88
CA MET A 473 -16.96 -1.65 1.95
C MET A 473 -18.30 -1.06 1.48
N ASP A 474 -18.36 -0.47 0.28
CA ASP A 474 -19.60 0.07 -0.29
C ASP A 474 -20.58 -1.01 -0.79
N GLY A 475 -20.18 -2.27 -0.81
CA GLY A 475 -20.98 -3.40 -1.28
C GLY A 475 -21.35 -4.42 -0.20
N SER A 476 -21.00 -4.13 1.08
CA SER A 476 -21.27 -4.98 2.24
C SER A 476 -22.68 -4.83 2.75
#